data_ffe879f2d02dd093051803bc5df17cf7
#
_entry.id   ffe879f2d02dd093051803bc5df17cf7
#
_cell.length_a   1.000
_cell.length_b   1.000
_cell.length_c   1.000
_cell.angle_alpha   90.00
_cell.angle_beta   90.00
_cell.angle_gamma   90.00
#
_symmetry.space_group_name_H-M   'P 1'
#
loop_
_entity.id
_entity.type
_entity.pdbx_description
1 polymer ?
#
loop_
_entity_poly.entity_id
_entity_poly.type
_entity_poly.pdbx_seq_one_letter_code
_entity_poly.pdbx_strand_id
1 'polypeptide(L)'
;MVAIGRPLVYPLSVALSQLEPVQMGQVAQILAGIEYPRALPYLKQVLEMPGVDPQAALAVQRAYDELTAKQEVPDDVTASELFLTLGENYYVAGTNGGQLPGYDTATDRGIVWDYDPRAGLISTPVPPAIFADVLAMRAAQRALALDRQMDPALSLWLGANLRRENRLGRDEVDNATHIEREPMYYARMAGPLRLHDVLDRAMTDQDTPLALDAIEALLATAGTDALLNRTGAAQPLLSALSYADRRIR
;
A
#
# COMPACT_ATOMS: atom_id res chain seq x y z
N MET A 1 -21.58 -7.60 16.86
CA MET A 1 -21.55 -7.64 15.38
C MET A 1 -20.34 -6.91 14.78
N VAL A 2 -19.91 -5.76 15.29
CA VAL A 2 -18.77 -4.97 14.73
C VAL A 2 -17.45 -5.76 14.69
N ALA A 3 -17.16 -6.59 15.68
CA ALA A 3 -15.92 -7.38 15.72
C ALA A 3 -15.84 -8.48 14.63
N ILE A 4 -16.98 -9.00 14.18
CA ILE A 4 -17.05 -10.03 13.13
C ILE A 4 -16.94 -9.39 11.73
N GLY A 5 -17.30 -8.13 11.58
CA GLY A 5 -17.33 -7.44 10.29
C GLY A 5 -15.97 -6.98 9.76
N ARG A 6 -14.99 -6.65 10.63
CA ARG A 6 -13.69 -6.11 10.20
C ARG A 6 -12.91 -6.98 9.21
N PRO A 7 -12.86 -8.32 9.33
CA PRO A 7 -12.23 -9.18 8.35
C PRO A 7 -12.88 -9.13 6.96
N LEU A 8 -14.18 -8.76 6.89
CA LEU A 8 -14.91 -8.65 5.62
C LEU A 8 -14.64 -7.34 4.87
N VAL A 9 -14.09 -6.31 5.54
CA VAL A 9 -13.88 -5.00 4.92
C VAL A 9 -13.00 -5.12 3.69
N TYR A 10 -11.85 -5.80 3.79
CA TYR A 10 -10.93 -5.90 2.68
C TYR A 10 -11.51 -6.63 1.46
N PRO A 11 -12.05 -7.87 1.56
CA PRO A 11 -12.66 -8.54 0.42
C PRO A 11 -13.84 -7.78 -0.20
N LEU A 12 -14.73 -7.20 0.61
CA LEU A 12 -15.84 -6.40 0.11
C LEU A 12 -15.37 -5.13 -0.60
N SER A 13 -14.37 -4.45 -0.04
CA SER A 13 -13.81 -3.23 -0.63
C SER A 13 -13.14 -3.49 -1.98
N VAL A 14 -12.38 -4.59 -2.11
CA VAL A 14 -11.70 -4.95 -3.36
C VAL A 14 -12.70 -5.21 -4.49
N ALA A 15 -13.85 -5.81 -4.18
CA ALA A 15 -14.89 -6.09 -5.16
C ALA A 15 -15.70 -4.84 -5.57
N LEU A 16 -15.82 -3.85 -4.69
CA LEU A 16 -16.82 -2.78 -4.74
C LEU A 16 -16.94 -2.11 -6.12
N SER A 17 -15.84 -1.72 -6.73
CA SER A 17 -15.82 -0.98 -8.02
C SER A 17 -16.20 -1.85 -9.24
N GLN A 18 -16.32 -3.17 -9.07
CA GLN A 18 -16.60 -4.12 -10.14
C GLN A 18 -17.97 -4.81 -10.00
N LEU A 19 -18.73 -4.44 -8.97
CA LEU A 19 -20.05 -5.00 -8.70
C LEU A 19 -21.13 -4.32 -9.56
N GLU A 20 -22.22 -5.04 -9.81
CA GLU A 20 -23.42 -4.46 -10.39
C GLU A 20 -24.02 -3.36 -9.46
N PRO A 21 -24.70 -2.34 -10.01
CA PRO A 21 -25.14 -1.16 -9.25
C PRO A 21 -25.89 -1.48 -7.95
N VAL A 22 -26.81 -2.44 -7.97
CA VAL A 22 -27.59 -2.83 -6.78
C VAL A 22 -26.67 -3.42 -5.71
N GLN A 23 -25.78 -4.32 -6.11
CA GLN A 23 -24.82 -4.97 -5.20
C GLN A 23 -23.82 -3.95 -4.65
N MET A 24 -23.34 -3.02 -5.48
CA MET A 24 -22.44 -1.93 -5.08
C MET A 24 -23.07 -1.10 -3.95
N GLY A 25 -24.33 -0.69 -4.09
CA GLY A 25 -25.04 0.04 -3.04
C GLY A 25 -25.19 -0.76 -1.75
N GLN A 26 -25.51 -2.06 -1.85
CA GLN A 26 -25.62 -2.94 -0.68
C GLN A 26 -24.28 -3.13 0.04
N VAL A 27 -23.21 -3.36 -0.70
CA VAL A 27 -21.86 -3.51 -0.13
C VAL A 27 -21.40 -2.21 0.52
N ALA A 28 -21.66 -1.06 -0.10
CA ALA A 28 -21.35 0.26 0.50
C ALA A 28 -22.03 0.42 1.86
N GLN A 29 -23.32 0.08 1.98
CA GLN A 29 -24.07 0.13 3.26
C GLN A 29 -23.47 -0.83 4.31
N ILE A 30 -23.06 -2.04 3.90
CA ILE A 30 -22.41 -2.99 4.82
C ILE A 30 -21.08 -2.41 5.32
N LEU A 31 -20.26 -1.83 4.43
CA LEU A 31 -18.99 -1.21 4.80
C LEU A 31 -19.18 -0.04 5.78
N ALA A 32 -20.18 0.81 5.57
CA ALA A 32 -20.54 1.87 6.50
C ALA A 32 -20.94 1.32 7.88
N GLY A 33 -21.78 0.27 7.90
CA GLY A 33 -22.23 -0.37 9.14
C GLY A 33 -21.13 -1.09 9.93
N ILE A 34 -20.01 -1.46 9.29
CA ILE A 34 -18.83 -2.00 9.98
C ILE A 34 -17.99 -0.89 10.63
N GLU A 35 -18.15 0.35 10.19
CA GLU A 35 -17.46 1.53 10.73
C GLU A 35 -15.91 1.43 10.72
N TYR A 36 -15.35 0.89 9.64
CA TYR A 36 -13.90 0.70 9.55
C TYR A 36 -13.27 1.56 8.46
N PRO A 37 -12.40 2.55 8.82
CA PRO A 37 -11.90 3.57 7.89
C PRO A 37 -11.15 3.05 6.66
N ARG A 38 -10.65 1.82 6.70
CA ARG A 38 -9.94 1.22 5.55
C ARG A 38 -10.81 1.03 4.31
N ALA A 39 -12.14 1.17 4.42
CA ALA A 39 -13.05 1.19 3.27
C ALA A 39 -13.06 2.52 2.51
N LEU A 40 -12.64 3.64 3.14
CA LEU A 40 -12.73 4.98 2.57
C LEU A 40 -12.10 5.13 1.18
N PRO A 41 -10.86 4.64 0.91
CA PRO A 41 -10.26 4.76 -0.41
C PRO A 41 -11.09 4.10 -1.51
N TYR A 42 -11.70 2.96 -1.22
CA TYR A 42 -12.50 2.21 -2.18
C TYR A 42 -13.85 2.87 -2.47
N LEU A 43 -14.50 3.42 -1.45
CA LEU A 43 -15.72 4.21 -1.61
C LEU A 43 -15.44 5.46 -2.43
N LYS A 44 -14.40 6.22 -2.09
CA LYS A 44 -13.98 7.41 -2.82
C LYS A 44 -13.62 7.09 -4.27
N GLN A 45 -12.92 5.98 -4.53
CA GLN A 45 -12.63 5.51 -5.88
C GLN A 45 -13.89 5.36 -6.72
N VAL A 46 -14.95 4.73 -6.18
CA VAL A 46 -16.22 4.58 -6.89
C VAL A 46 -16.86 5.94 -7.19
N LEU A 47 -16.80 6.88 -6.26
CA LEU A 47 -17.36 8.23 -6.45
C LEU A 47 -16.62 9.04 -7.54
N GLU A 48 -15.34 8.74 -7.76
CA GLU A 48 -14.52 9.39 -8.80
C GLU A 48 -14.58 8.65 -10.16
N MET A 49 -15.20 7.45 -10.21
CA MET A 49 -15.33 6.71 -11.46
C MET A 49 -16.37 7.35 -12.39
N PRO A 50 -16.07 7.48 -13.70
CA PRO A 50 -17.06 7.95 -14.65
C PRO A 50 -18.15 6.89 -14.91
N GLY A 51 -19.40 7.36 -15.06
CA GLY A 51 -20.50 6.50 -15.52
C GLY A 51 -21.09 5.55 -14.45
N VAL A 52 -20.80 5.76 -13.18
CA VAL A 52 -21.46 5.02 -12.08
C VAL A 52 -22.96 5.32 -12.07
N ASP A 53 -23.77 4.28 -11.87
CA ASP A 53 -25.23 4.44 -11.73
C ASP A 53 -25.57 5.46 -10.63
N PRO A 54 -26.49 6.40 -10.87
CA PRO A 54 -26.80 7.47 -9.90
C PRO A 54 -27.32 6.97 -8.55
N GLN A 55 -28.07 5.86 -8.51
CA GLN A 55 -28.57 5.29 -7.26
C GLN A 55 -27.44 4.61 -6.47
N ALA A 56 -26.58 3.88 -7.17
CA ALA A 56 -25.37 3.29 -6.58
C ALA A 56 -24.45 4.40 -6.04
N ALA A 57 -24.19 5.45 -6.83
CA ALA A 57 -23.38 6.59 -6.40
C ALA A 57 -23.92 7.27 -5.15
N LEU A 58 -25.24 7.47 -5.06
CA LEU A 58 -25.88 8.03 -3.88
C LEU A 58 -25.71 7.15 -2.63
N ALA A 59 -25.82 5.82 -2.79
CA ALA A 59 -25.61 4.89 -1.69
C ALA A 59 -24.15 4.88 -1.21
N VAL A 60 -23.20 4.89 -2.16
CA VAL A 60 -21.76 4.97 -1.88
C VAL A 60 -21.40 6.30 -1.21
N GLN A 61 -21.99 7.43 -1.68
CA GLN A 61 -21.77 8.74 -1.06
C GLN A 61 -22.22 8.77 0.40
N ARG A 62 -23.41 8.25 0.71
CA ARG A 62 -23.88 8.14 2.09
C ARG A 62 -22.94 7.31 2.96
N ALA A 63 -22.49 6.16 2.45
CA ALA A 63 -21.54 5.31 3.15
C ALA A 63 -20.20 6.02 3.42
N TYR A 64 -19.72 6.78 2.44
CA TYR A 64 -18.51 7.60 2.57
C TYR A 64 -18.69 8.68 3.64
N ASP A 65 -19.80 9.44 3.59
CA ASP A 65 -20.11 10.51 4.54
C ASP A 65 -20.26 9.97 5.97
N GLU A 66 -20.90 8.81 6.16
CA GLU A 66 -21.02 8.17 7.47
C GLU A 66 -19.67 7.78 8.07
N LEU A 67 -18.74 7.31 7.23
CA LEU A 67 -17.40 6.94 7.68
C LEU A 67 -16.51 8.15 7.93
N THR A 68 -16.57 9.18 7.08
CA THR A 68 -15.77 10.40 7.23
C THR A 68 -16.24 11.27 8.41
N ALA A 69 -17.54 11.26 8.76
CA ALA A 69 -18.05 11.98 9.92
C ALA A 69 -17.37 11.63 11.25
N LYS A 70 -16.69 10.48 11.30
CA LYS A 70 -15.96 9.97 12.48
C LYS A 70 -14.45 10.09 12.35
N GLN A 71 -13.98 10.70 11.25
CA GLN A 71 -12.56 10.79 10.89
C GLN A 71 -12.25 12.24 10.47
N GLU A 72 -11.03 12.69 10.74
CA GLU A 72 -10.53 13.96 10.21
C GLU A 72 -10.02 13.73 8.78
N VAL A 73 -10.94 13.70 7.81
CA VAL A 73 -10.62 13.54 6.38
C VAL A 73 -10.85 14.90 5.70
N PRO A 74 -9.88 15.45 4.96
CA PRO A 74 -10.07 16.67 4.18
C PRO A 74 -11.17 16.51 3.13
N ASP A 75 -11.95 17.56 2.89
CA ASP A 75 -13.10 17.54 1.96
C ASP A 75 -12.64 17.31 0.50
N ASP A 76 -11.46 17.79 0.14
CA ASP A 76 -10.88 17.77 -1.20
C ASP A 76 -9.96 16.56 -1.45
N VAL A 77 -9.86 15.63 -0.49
CA VAL A 77 -9.00 14.45 -0.62
C VAL A 77 -9.44 13.56 -1.77
N THR A 78 -8.47 13.11 -2.58
CA THR A 78 -8.69 12.19 -3.70
C THR A 78 -8.62 10.73 -3.28
N ALA A 79 -9.18 9.83 -4.09
CA ALA A 79 -9.05 8.40 -3.87
C ALA A 79 -7.58 7.95 -3.89
N SER A 80 -6.75 8.54 -4.76
CA SER A 80 -5.32 8.21 -4.84
C SER A 80 -4.58 8.58 -3.55
N GLU A 81 -4.86 9.73 -2.94
CA GLU A 81 -4.28 10.13 -1.65
C GLU A 81 -4.75 9.24 -0.49
N LEU A 82 -6.02 8.85 -0.50
CA LEU A 82 -6.54 7.89 0.49
C LEU A 82 -5.89 6.50 0.34
N PHE A 83 -5.64 6.03 -0.88
CA PHE A 83 -4.89 4.79 -1.09
C PHE A 83 -3.43 4.90 -0.68
N LEU A 84 -2.77 6.02 -0.91
CA LEU A 84 -1.44 6.28 -0.38
C LEU A 84 -1.42 6.20 1.14
N THR A 85 -2.34 6.90 1.80
CA THR A 85 -2.48 6.87 3.27
C THR A 85 -2.75 5.45 3.79
N LEU A 86 -3.61 4.69 3.10
CA LEU A 86 -3.86 3.29 3.45
C LEU A 86 -2.59 2.44 3.33
N GLY A 87 -1.82 2.64 2.26
CA GLY A 87 -0.55 1.94 2.02
C GLY A 87 0.50 2.26 3.07
N GLU A 88 0.63 3.53 3.46
CA GLU A 88 1.51 3.97 4.55
C GLU A 88 1.12 3.31 5.88
N ASN A 89 -0.17 3.25 6.19
CA ASN A 89 -0.65 2.58 7.39
C ASN A 89 -0.32 1.08 7.41
N TYR A 90 -0.39 0.41 6.27
CA TYR A 90 0.04 -0.99 6.15
C TYR A 90 1.55 -1.14 6.33
N TYR A 91 2.32 -0.26 5.70
CA TYR A 91 3.77 -0.25 5.78
C TYR A 91 4.26 -0.07 7.24
N VAL A 92 3.72 0.92 7.94
CA VAL A 92 4.04 1.19 9.36
C VAL A 92 3.60 0.03 10.27
N ALA A 93 2.44 -0.58 10.02
CA ALA A 93 2.00 -1.76 10.78
C ALA A 93 2.98 -2.94 10.64
N GLY A 94 3.55 -3.13 9.44
CA GLY A 94 4.58 -4.14 9.20
C GLY A 94 5.90 -3.86 9.92
N THR A 95 6.24 -2.59 10.12
CA THR A 95 7.43 -2.17 10.88
C THR A 95 7.22 -2.39 12.39
N ASN A 96 6.03 -2.08 12.90
CA ASN A 96 5.73 -2.07 14.33
C ASN A 96 5.11 -3.38 14.84
N GLY A 97 4.99 -4.43 14.02
CA GLY A 97 4.40 -5.71 14.41
C GLY A 97 2.88 -5.62 14.67
N GLY A 98 2.19 -4.66 14.06
CA GLY A 98 0.75 -4.47 14.21
C GLY A 98 -0.06 -5.62 13.58
N GLN A 99 -1.12 -6.07 14.26
CA GLN A 99 -2.05 -7.03 13.68
C GLN A 99 -2.88 -6.36 12.57
N LEU A 100 -2.84 -6.96 11.39
CA LEU A 100 -3.61 -6.52 10.23
C LEU A 100 -4.89 -7.36 10.08
N PRO A 101 -6.04 -6.75 9.71
CA PRO A 101 -7.23 -7.49 9.33
C PRO A 101 -6.95 -8.37 8.12
N GLY A 102 -7.44 -9.60 8.17
CA GLY A 102 -7.16 -10.60 7.14
C GLY A 102 -6.00 -11.54 7.49
N TYR A 103 -5.41 -11.37 8.69
CA TYR A 103 -4.50 -12.36 9.21
C TYR A 103 -5.27 -13.52 9.82
N ASP A 104 -5.02 -14.71 9.30
CA ASP A 104 -5.59 -15.96 9.81
C ASP A 104 -4.63 -16.62 10.80
N THR A 105 -4.97 -16.54 12.08
CA THR A 105 -4.18 -17.11 13.16
C THR A 105 -4.17 -18.64 13.18
N ALA A 106 -5.14 -19.29 12.55
CA ALA A 106 -5.22 -20.75 12.50
C ALA A 106 -4.20 -21.35 11.50
N THR A 107 -3.96 -20.67 10.41
CA THR A 107 -3.01 -21.08 9.37
C THR A 107 -1.69 -20.35 9.45
N ASP A 108 -1.57 -19.35 10.32
CA ASP A 108 -0.43 -18.43 10.41
C ASP A 108 -0.10 -17.79 9.05
N ARG A 109 -1.14 -17.26 8.38
CA ARG A 109 -1.04 -16.64 7.06
C ARG A 109 -1.82 -15.34 6.99
N GLY A 110 -1.30 -14.38 6.25
CA GLY A 110 -2.09 -13.26 5.75
C GLY A 110 -2.95 -13.68 4.57
N ILE A 111 -4.16 -13.19 4.46
CA ILE A 111 -5.03 -13.47 3.31
C ILE A 111 -5.19 -12.19 2.49
N VAL A 112 -4.68 -12.25 1.28
CA VAL A 112 -4.85 -11.19 0.27
C VAL A 112 -6.04 -11.55 -0.62
N TRP A 113 -6.86 -10.54 -0.95
CA TRP A 113 -8.06 -10.73 -1.74
C TRP A 113 -7.97 -10.02 -3.08
N ASP A 114 -8.43 -10.71 -4.11
CA ASP A 114 -8.70 -10.19 -5.44
C ASP A 114 -10.15 -10.46 -5.82
N TYR A 115 -10.65 -9.73 -6.81
CA TYR A 115 -11.98 -9.96 -7.37
C TYR A 115 -11.88 -10.16 -8.88
N ASP A 116 -12.45 -11.24 -9.35
CA ASP A 116 -12.63 -11.50 -10.77
C ASP A 116 -14.13 -11.58 -11.09
N PRO A 117 -14.63 -10.87 -12.12
CA PRO A 117 -16.07 -10.86 -12.42
C PRO A 117 -16.69 -12.22 -12.72
N ARG A 118 -15.89 -13.23 -13.08
CA ARG A 118 -16.35 -14.59 -13.38
C ARG A 118 -16.20 -15.54 -12.21
N ALA A 119 -15.08 -15.41 -11.48
CA ALA A 119 -14.75 -16.31 -10.37
C ALA A 119 -15.19 -15.76 -9.00
N GLY A 120 -15.53 -14.48 -8.91
CA GLY A 120 -15.87 -13.81 -7.65
C GLY A 120 -14.61 -13.45 -6.84
N LEU A 121 -14.72 -13.53 -5.52
CA LEU A 121 -13.61 -13.26 -4.61
C LEU A 121 -12.60 -14.41 -4.62
N ILE A 122 -11.35 -14.08 -4.84
CA ILE A 122 -10.21 -15.01 -4.83
C ILE A 122 -9.31 -14.65 -3.65
N SER A 123 -9.01 -15.64 -2.81
CA SER A 123 -8.11 -15.48 -1.67
C SER A 123 -6.76 -16.11 -1.95
N THR A 124 -5.68 -15.39 -1.65
CA THR A 124 -4.32 -15.88 -1.78
C THR A 124 -3.62 -15.79 -0.42
N PRO A 125 -3.16 -16.91 0.15
CA PRO A 125 -2.39 -16.89 1.39
C PRO A 125 -0.99 -16.34 1.16
N VAL A 126 -0.52 -15.52 2.11
CA VAL A 126 0.77 -14.85 2.07
C VAL A 126 1.53 -15.13 3.36
N PRO A 127 2.86 -15.35 3.33
CA PRO A 127 3.68 -15.47 4.52
C PRO A 127 3.50 -14.27 5.46
N PRO A 128 3.44 -14.49 6.78
CA PRO A 128 3.18 -13.43 7.76
C PRO A 128 4.22 -12.32 7.72
N ALA A 129 5.48 -12.68 7.48
CA ALA A 129 6.59 -11.74 7.46
C ALA A 129 6.47 -10.65 6.38
N ILE A 130 5.79 -10.95 5.27
CA ILE A 130 5.64 -10.04 4.12
C ILE A 130 4.21 -9.53 3.93
N PHE A 131 3.25 -9.96 4.74
CA PHE A 131 1.83 -9.65 4.52
C PHE A 131 1.53 -8.14 4.50
N ALA A 132 2.11 -7.40 5.44
CA ALA A 132 1.97 -5.94 5.51
C ALA A 132 2.56 -5.25 4.27
N ASP A 133 3.71 -5.73 3.79
CA ASP A 133 4.40 -5.18 2.63
C ASP A 133 3.59 -5.42 1.35
N VAL A 134 3.02 -6.61 1.19
CA VAL A 134 2.13 -6.93 0.06
C VAL A 134 0.88 -6.03 0.06
N LEU A 135 0.27 -5.80 1.23
CA LEU A 135 -0.87 -4.87 1.34
C LEU A 135 -0.47 -3.42 1.02
N ALA A 136 0.69 -2.96 1.49
CA ALA A 136 1.21 -1.63 1.19
C ALA A 136 1.48 -1.46 -0.32
N MET A 137 2.11 -2.45 -0.95
CA MET A 137 2.34 -2.45 -2.40
C MET A 137 1.04 -2.37 -3.19
N ARG A 138 0.02 -3.15 -2.81
CA ARG A 138 -1.30 -3.14 -3.49
C ARG A 138 -2.02 -1.81 -3.35
N ALA A 139 -1.96 -1.18 -2.18
CA ALA A 139 -2.53 0.15 -1.97
C ALA A 139 -1.78 1.21 -2.79
N ALA A 140 -0.45 1.19 -2.80
CA ALA A 140 0.36 2.07 -3.62
C ALA A 140 0.10 1.88 -5.14
N GLN A 141 -0.07 0.64 -5.61
CA GLN A 141 -0.44 0.34 -7.00
C GLN A 141 -1.81 0.94 -7.37
N ARG A 142 -2.79 0.89 -6.46
CA ARG A 142 -4.10 1.53 -6.69
C ARG A 142 -3.98 3.06 -6.73
N ALA A 143 -3.19 3.66 -5.85
CA ALA A 143 -2.90 5.09 -5.89
C ALA A 143 -2.29 5.49 -7.24
N LEU A 144 -1.27 4.76 -7.72
CA LEU A 144 -0.62 4.99 -9.01
C LEU A 144 -1.52 4.71 -10.22
N ALA A 145 -2.48 3.81 -10.11
CA ALA A 145 -3.46 3.56 -11.17
C ALA A 145 -4.43 4.74 -11.35
N LEU A 146 -4.71 5.47 -10.27
CA LEU A 146 -5.55 6.67 -10.26
C LEU A 146 -4.75 7.94 -10.59
N ASP A 147 -3.55 8.07 -10.05
CA ASP A 147 -2.61 9.16 -10.33
C ASP A 147 -1.21 8.61 -10.63
N ARG A 148 -0.86 8.54 -11.91
CA ARG A 148 0.44 8.01 -12.37
C ARG A 148 1.65 8.88 -12.00
N GLN A 149 1.41 10.12 -11.58
CA GLN A 149 2.47 11.07 -11.22
C GLN A 149 2.69 11.17 -9.70
N MET A 150 2.01 10.32 -8.92
CA MET A 150 2.13 10.31 -7.46
C MET A 150 3.47 9.67 -7.02
N ASP A 151 4.53 10.45 -7.06
CA ASP A 151 5.89 10.02 -6.64
C ASP A 151 5.92 9.36 -5.25
N PRO A 152 5.20 9.86 -4.20
CA PRO A 152 5.18 9.19 -2.89
C PRO A 152 4.64 7.77 -2.93
N ALA A 153 3.63 7.49 -3.78
CA ALA A 153 3.10 6.14 -3.93
C ALA A 153 4.11 5.21 -4.61
N LEU A 154 4.89 5.73 -5.57
CA LEU A 154 5.95 4.94 -6.20
C LEU A 154 7.09 4.67 -5.22
N SER A 155 7.51 5.65 -4.42
CA SER A 155 8.52 5.46 -3.37
C SER A 155 8.05 4.45 -2.31
N LEU A 156 6.78 4.50 -1.91
CA LEU A 156 6.19 3.52 -1.00
C LEU A 156 6.21 2.11 -1.61
N TRP A 157 5.79 1.98 -2.87
CA TRP A 157 5.78 0.69 -3.56
C TRP A 157 7.18 0.08 -3.65
N LEU A 158 8.19 0.90 -4.00
CA LEU A 158 9.59 0.46 -4.08
C LEU A 158 10.12 -0.01 -2.72
N GLY A 159 9.92 0.81 -1.67
CA GLY A 159 10.35 0.45 -0.32
C GLY A 159 9.68 -0.81 0.20
N ALA A 160 8.36 -0.94 -0.01
CA ALA A 160 7.63 -2.15 0.39
C ALA A 160 8.07 -3.39 -0.41
N ASN A 161 8.36 -3.25 -1.72
CA ASN A 161 8.80 -4.37 -2.55
C ASN A 161 10.20 -4.88 -2.17
N LEU A 162 11.17 -3.98 -1.93
CA LEU A 162 12.51 -4.33 -1.44
C LEU A 162 12.42 -4.99 -0.05
N ARG A 163 11.65 -4.39 0.86
CA ARG A 163 11.44 -4.91 2.21
C ARG A 163 10.77 -6.28 2.22
N ARG A 164 9.78 -6.49 1.34
CA ARG A 164 9.14 -7.77 1.12
C ARG A 164 10.15 -8.85 0.75
N GLU A 165 11.03 -8.56 -0.20
CA GLU A 165 12.06 -9.50 -0.64
C GLU A 165 13.02 -9.85 0.50
N ASN A 166 13.45 -8.86 1.25
CA ASN A 166 14.36 -9.04 2.38
C ASN A 166 13.75 -9.88 3.53
N ARG A 167 12.42 -9.89 3.64
CA ARG A 167 11.68 -10.60 4.70
C ARG A 167 11.15 -11.95 4.27
N LEU A 168 11.10 -12.22 2.97
CA LEU A 168 10.63 -13.52 2.45
C LEU A 168 11.62 -14.61 2.85
N GLY A 169 11.13 -15.62 3.55
CA GLY A 169 11.92 -16.76 3.95
C GLY A 169 12.41 -17.57 2.74
N ARG A 170 13.58 -18.18 2.86
CA ARG A 170 14.21 -18.96 1.75
C ARG A 170 13.33 -20.08 1.19
N ASP A 171 12.48 -20.66 2.05
CA ASP A 171 11.60 -21.78 1.71
C ASP A 171 10.14 -21.32 1.54
N GLU A 172 9.89 -20.00 1.54
CA GLU A 172 8.57 -19.42 1.37
C GLU A 172 8.39 -18.86 -0.05
N VAL A 173 7.14 -18.86 -0.51
CA VAL A 173 6.77 -18.34 -1.82
C VAL A 173 5.70 -17.28 -1.66
N ASP A 174 5.91 -16.15 -2.32
CA ASP A 174 4.90 -15.11 -2.47
C ASP A 174 4.07 -15.37 -3.74
N ASN A 175 2.86 -15.88 -3.57
CA ASN A 175 1.92 -16.12 -4.66
C ASN A 175 0.96 -14.94 -4.91
N ALA A 176 1.05 -13.87 -4.11
CA ALA A 176 0.15 -12.73 -4.18
C ALA A 176 0.72 -11.54 -4.97
N THR A 177 2.03 -11.51 -5.15
CA THR A 177 2.72 -10.43 -5.85
C THR A 177 3.12 -10.88 -7.25
N HIS A 178 2.38 -10.37 -8.24
CA HIS A 178 2.65 -10.68 -9.65
C HIS A 178 3.59 -9.62 -10.24
N ILE A 179 4.89 -9.75 -9.98
CA ILE A 179 5.94 -8.90 -10.54
C ILE A 179 6.88 -9.73 -11.41
N GLU A 180 7.21 -9.20 -12.60
CA GLU A 180 7.98 -9.94 -13.61
C GLU A 180 9.49 -9.91 -13.38
N ARG A 181 9.97 -8.95 -12.60
CA ARG A 181 11.39 -8.70 -12.37
C ARG A 181 11.69 -8.62 -10.87
N GLU A 182 12.96 -8.86 -10.53
CA GLU A 182 13.46 -8.70 -9.18
C GLU A 182 13.25 -7.27 -8.65
N PRO A 183 13.01 -7.05 -7.36
CA PRO A 183 12.78 -5.73 -6.77
C PRO A 183 13.88 -4.71 -7.09
N MET A 184 15.14 -5.16 -7.08
CA MET A 184 16.29 -4.31 -7.41
C MET A 184 16.26 -3.78 -8.85
N TYR A 185 15.69 -4.51 -9.81
CA TYR A 185 15.49 -4.00 -11.17
C TYR A 185 14.62 -2.74 -11.18
N TYR A 186 13.48 -2.77 -10.48
CA TYR A 186 12.58 -1.61 -10.38
C TYR A 186 13.23 -0.45 -9.62
N ALA A 187 13.98 -0.74 -8.55
CA ALA A 187 14.69 0.27 -7.79
C ALA A 187 15.69 1.03 -8.67
N ARG A 188 16.51 0.33 -9.45
CA ARG A 188 17.48 0.95 -10.38
C ARG A 188 16.83 1.78 -11.47
N MET A 189 15.59 1.46 -11.87
CA MET A 189 14.85 2.20 -12.90
C MET A 189 14.05 3.39 -12.34
N ALA A 190 13.86 3.47 -11.03
CA ALA A 190 12.99 4.48 -10.41
C ALA A 190 13.57 5.90 -10.37
N GLY A 191 14.89 6.01 -10.49
CA GLY A 191 15.61 7.26 -10.40
C GLY A 191 15.94 7.71 -8.96
N PRO A 192 16.92 8.61 -8.83
CA PRO A 192 17.52 8.92 -7.54
C PRO A 192 16.57 9.56 -6.53
N LEU A 193 15.65 10.42 -6.97
CA LEU A 193 14.74 11.13 -6.06
C LEU A 193 13.88 10.16 -5.22
N ARG A 194 13.35 9.14 -5.86
CA ARG A 194 12.52 8.13 -5.20
C ARG A 194 13.34 7.19 -4.32
N LEU A 195 14.58 6.93 -4.73
CA LEU A 195 15.51 6.12 -3.93
C LEU A 195 15.97 6.87 -2.69
N HIS A 196 16.13 8.20 -2.74
CA HIS A 196 16.35 9.01 -1.54
C HIS A 196 15.18 8.94 -0.56
N ASP A 197 13.93 8.93 -1.05
CA ASP A 197 12.75 8.75 -0.19
C ASP A 197 12.74 7.35 0.46
N VAL A 198 13.12 6.31 -0.30
CA VAL A 198 13.24 4.93 0.23
C VAL A 198 14.36 4.85 1.29
N LEU A 199 15.51 5.47 1.05
CA LEU A 199 16.61 5.51 1.99
C LEU A 199 16.24 6.24 3.28
N ASP A 200 15.58 7.40 3.17
CA ASP A 200 15.14 8.18 4.34
C ASP A 200 14.16 7.37 5.20
N ARG A 201 13.22 6.68 4.56
CA ARG A 201 12.30 5.75 5.21
C ARG A 201 13.04 4.61 5.92
N ALA A 202 13.98 3.95 5.23
CA ALA A 202 14.76 2.86 5.79
C ALA A 202 15.56 3.28 7.02
N MET A 203 16.11 4.50 7.00
CA MET A 203 16.86 5.04 8.11
C MET A 203 15.97 5.42 9.30
N THR A 204 14.80 5.98 9.03
CA THR A 204 13.80 6.31 10.07
C THR A 204 13.31 5.03 10.77
N ASP A 205 13.06 3.98 10.01
CA ASP A 205 12.60 2.68 10.52
C ASP A 205 13.72 1.81 11.07
N GLN A 206 14.99 2.24 10.96
CA GLN A 206 16.18 1.47 11.29
C GLN A 206 16.25 0.12 10.55
N ASP A 207 15.71 0.07 9.33
CA ASP A 207 15.71 -1.11 8.46
C ASP A 207 17.03 -1.16 7.66
N THR A 208 18.04 -1.78 8.25
CA THR A 208 19.38 -1.88 7.65
C THR A 208 19.38 -2.58 6.28
N PRO A 209 18.69 -3.73 6.07
CA PRO A 209 18.64 -4.35 4.74
C PRO A 209 18.08 -3.41 3.68
N LEU A 210 16.94 -2.76 3.95
CA LEU A 210 16.32 -1.82 3.02
C LEU A 210 17.24 -0.61 2.73
N ALA A 211 17.96 -0.10 3.74
CA ALA A 211 18.91 1.00 3.54
C ALA A 211 20.07 0.59 2.62
N LEU A 212 20.60 -0.61 2.77
CA LEU A 212 21.65 -1.15 1.89
C LEU A 212 21.16 -1.29 0.45
N ASP A 213 19.95 -1.81 0.23
CA ASP A 213 19.35 -1.95 -1.10
C ASP A 213 19.15 -0.59 -1.76
N ALA A 214 18.66 0.41 -1.01
CA ALA A 214 18.48 1.77 -1.51
C ALA A 214 19.82 2.41 -1.93
N ILE A 215 20.88 2.23 -1.12
CA ILE A 215 22.23 2.71 -1.43
C ILE A 215 22.78 1.98 -2.67
N GLU A 216 22.64 0.65 -2.76
CA GLU A 216 23.08 -0.11 -3.93
C GLU A 216 22.38 0.37 -5.21
N ALA A 217 21.06 0.60 -5.15
CA ALA A 217 20.31 1.13 -6.28
C ALA A 217 20.75 2.54 -6.67
N LEU A 218 21.00 3.43 -5.69
CA LEU A 218 21.54 4.76 -5.92
C LEU A 218 22.90 4.71 -6.61
N LEU A 219 23.82 3.86 -6.14
CA LEU A 219 25.14 3.67 -6.76
C LEU A 219 25.05 3.17 -8.19
N ALA A 220 24.06 2.31 -8.49
CA ALA A 220 23.86 1.76 -9.83
C ALA A 220 23.25 2.78 -10.81
N THR A 221 22.49 3.76 -10.31
CA THR A 221 21.86 4.81 -11.13
C THR A 221 22.77 6.02 -11.37
N ALA A 222 24.00 6.01 -10.90
CA ALA A 222 24.87 7.15 -10.71
C ALA A 222 25.26 7.92 -11.98
N GLY A 223 24.97 9.20 -11.96
CA GLY A 223 25.83 10.32 -12.29
C GLY A 223 25.98 11.17 -11.03
N THR A 224 26.86 12.15 -11.02
CA THR A 224 27.07 13.04 -9.86
C THR A 224 25.81 13.73 -9.37
N ASP A 225 24.84 13.96 -10.24
CA ASP A 225 23.53 14.57 -9.93
C ASP A 225 22.59 13.61 -9.17
N ALA A 226 22.83 12.29 -9.25
CA ALA A 226 22.03 11.29 -8.56
C ALA A 226 22.25 11.27 -7.03
N LEU A 227 23.30 11.93 -6.55
CA LEU A 227 23.60 12.02 -5.12
C LEU A 227 22.83 13.13 -4.40
N LEU A 228 22.11 13.96 -5.15
CA LEU A 228 21.38 15.10 -4.61
C LEU A 228 19.86 14.83 -4.65
N ASN A 229 19.19 15.15 -3.56
CA ASN A 229 17.74 15.13 -3.51
C ASN A 229 17.11 16.33 -4.25
N ARG A 230 15.78 16.45 -4.25
CA ARG A 230 15.03 17.53 -4.92
C ARG A 230 15.39 18.94 -4.46
N THR A 231 15.92 19.09 -3.26
CA THR A 231 16.33 20.39 -2.70
C THR A 231 17.80 20.71 -2.98
N GLY A 232 18.49 19.87 -3.75
CA GLY A 232 19.92 19.98 -3.97
C GLY A 232 20.75 19.57 -2.74
N ALA A 233 20.15 18.91 -1.77
CA ALA A 233 20.80 18.44 -0.55
C ALA A 233 21.04 16.93 -0.61
N ALA A 234 22.17 16.47 -0.11
CA ALA A 234 22.50 15.04 0.03
C ALA A 234 22.01 14.47 1.38
N GLN A 235 20.86 14.94 1.87
CA GLN A 235 20.45 14.71 3.25
C GLN A 235 20.35 13.24 3.66
N PRO A 236 19.65 12.34 2.95
CA PRO A 236 19.61 10.93 3.36
C PRO A 236 21.00 10.29 3.37
N LEU A 237 21.87 10.60 2.39
CA LEU A 237 23.24 10.08 2.34
C LEU A 237 24.13 10.66 3.45
N LEU A 238 23.99 11.95 3.77
CA LEU A 238 24.70 12.56 4.90
C LEU A 238 24.26 11.95 6.22
N SER A 239 22.96 11.69 6.39
CA SER A 239 22.44 11.00 7.56
C SER A 239 22.95 9.56 7.65
N ALA A 240 23.13 8.88 6.50
CA ALA A 240 23.70 7.54 6.44
C ALA A 240 25.14 7.47 7.00
N LEU A 241 25.94 8.56 6.87
CA LEU A 241 27.30 8.62 7.45
C LEU A 241 27.31 8.54 8.98
N SER A 242 26.21 8.86 9.64
CA SER A 242 26.06 8.77 11.10
C SER A 242 25.25 7.56 11.56
N TYR A 243 24.83 6.69 10.63
CA TYR A 243 24.04 5.52 10.94
C TYR A 243 24.79 4.51 11.84
N ALA A 244 24.06 3.77 12.69
CA ALA A 244 24.67 2.87 13.65
C ALA A 244 25.44 1.70 12.97
N ASP A 245 24.90 1.14 11.90
CA ASP A 245 25.53 0.07 11.16
C ASP A 245 26.65 0.58 10.25
N ARG A 246 27.85 -0.01 10.41
CA ARG A 246 29.04 0.38 9.64
C ARG A 246 28.93 0.09 8.15
N ARG A 247 28.08 -0.84 7.74
CA ARG A 247 27.88 -1.18 6.32
C ARG A 247 27.15 -0.08 5.56
N ILE A 248 26.39 0.76 6.27
CA ILE A 248 25.67 1.91 5.69
C ILE A 248 26.56 3.16 5.67
N ARG A 249 27.45 3.33 6.64
CA ARG A 249 28.44 4.40 6.68
C ARG A 249 29.53 4.20 5.65
#